data_02e6d50c4b1183f9db07310230879eed
#
_entry.id   02e6d50c4b1183f9db07310230879eed
#
_cell.length_a   1.000
_cell.length_b   1.000
_cell.length_c   1.000
_cell.angle_alpha   90.00
_cell.angle_beta   90.00
_cell.angle_gamma   90.00
#
_symmetry.space_group_name_H-M   'P 1'
#
loop_
_entity.id
_entity.type
_entity.pdbx_description
1 polymer ?
#
loop_
_entity_poly.entity_id
_entity_poly.type
_entity_poly.pdbx_seq_one_letter_code
_entity_poly.pdbx_strand_id
1 'polypeptide(L)'
;MLTGMFHPDFVLYPQIDNPRPGAAGFIDAEKKHDDAFPGIRLTVLDTVAEADKVGAYVVVEGDQGGDYYGIPPRGAHMRFSMFNLFTFKDGKIIEKRAHYNRADIMDQLTAGSAA
;
A
#
# COMPACT_ATOMS: atom_id res chain seq x y z
N MET A 1 -3.17 -17.90 -0.76
CA MET A 1 -2.15 -17.33 -1.64
C MET A 1 -1.37 -16.25 -0.95
N LEU A 2 -1.92 -15.02 -0.83
CA LEU A 2 -1.18 -13.97 -0.11
C LEU A 2 -0.83 -14.37 1.32
N THR A 3 -1.75 -15.05 2.01
CA THR A 3 -1.52 -15.49 3.39
C THR A 3 -0.31 -16.41 3.53
N GLY A 4 0.04 -17.18 2.49
CA GLY A 4 1.21 -18.06 2.51
C GLY A 4 2.55 -17.33 2.51
N MET A 5 2.56 -16.04 2.13
CA MET A 5 3.77 -15.22 2.10
C MET A 5 4.09 -14.58 3.45
N PHE A 6 3.15 -14.59 4.38
CA PHE A 6 3.28 -13.90 5.66
C PHE A 6 3.55 -14.87 6.79
N HIS A 7 4.47 -14.46 7.67
CA HIS A 7 4.72 -15.18 8.90
C HIS A 7 3.47 -15.09 9.81
N PRO A 8 3.17 -16.13 10.64
CA PRO A 8 2.02 -16.07 11.57
C PRO A 8 2.04 -14.86 12.50
N ASP A 9 3.22 -14.34 12.82
CA ASP A 9 3.39 -13.19 13.72
C ASP A 9 3.56 -11.87 12.95
N PHE A 10 3.10 -11.80 11.71
CA PHE A 10 3.23 -10.61 10.86
C PHE A 10 2.63 -9.36 11.49
N VAL A 11 3.34 -8.24 11.38
CA VAL A 11 2.86 -6.93 11.81
C VAL A 11 3.11 -5.91 10.70
N LEU A 12 2.08 -5.13 10.37
CA LEU A 12 2.18 -3.98 9.49
C LEU A 12 2.36 -2.70 10.32
N TYR A 13 3.30 -1.86 9.93
CA TYR A 13 3.51 -0.54 10.53
C TYR A 13 3.26 0.55 9.48
N PRO A 14 2.04 1.14 9.44
CA PRO A 14 1.79 2.32 8.59
C PRO A 14 2.42 3.58 9.18
N GLN A 15 2.72 3.57 10.48
CA GLN A 15 3.47 4.59 11.20
C GLN A 15 4.28 3.91 12.30
N ILE A 16 5.30 4.59 12.80
CA ILE A 16 6.24 3.99 13.75
C ILE A 16 5.56 3.48 15.03
N ASP A 17 4.57 4.19 15.51
CA ASP A 17 3.89 3.86 16.75
C ASP A 17 2.49 3.28 16.54
N ASN A 18 2.22 2.71 15.36
CA ASN A 18 0.90 2.18 15.02
C ASN A 18 1.01 0.77 14.45
N PRO A 19 1.39 -0.23 15.29
CA PRO A 19 1.46 -1.61 14.82
C PRO A 19 0.08 -2.18 14.55
N ARG A 20 -0.06 -2.89 13.45
CA ARG A 20 -1.28 -3.60 13.06
C ARG A 20 -0.94 -5.07 12.88
N PRO A 21 -1.15 -5.91 13.90
CA PRO A 21 -0.80 -7.32 13.82
C PRO A 21 -1.77 -8.10 12.95
N GLY A 22 -1.24 -9.11 12.28
CA GLY A 22 -2.00 -10.06 11.50
C GLY A 22 -2.09 -9.71 10.02
N ALA A 23 -1.84 -10.73 9.18
CA ALA A 23 -1.88 -10.55 7.74
C ALA A 23 -3.29 -10.26 7.22
N ALA A 24 -4.33 -10.74 7.90
CA ALA A 24 -5.71 -10.53 7.48
C ALA A 24 -6.08 -9.05 7.40
N GLY A 25 -5.66 -8.24 8.38
CA GLY A 25 -5.91 -6.81 8.38
C GLY A 25 -5.20 -6.10 7.22
N PHE A 26 -3.98 -6.52 6.92
CA PHE A 26 -3.24 -5.98 5.78
C PHE A 26 -3.92 -6.33 4.46
N ILE A 27 -4.34 -7.58 4.29
CA ILE A 27 -5.04 -8.04 3.08
C ILE A 27 -6.35 -7.28 2.90
N ASP A 28 -7.10 -7.03 3.97
CA ASP A 28 -8.33 -6.24 3.91
C ASP A 28 -8.06 -4.80 3.47
N ALA A 29 -6.98 -4.20 3.95
CA ALA A 29 -6.57 -2.86 3.55
C ALA A 29 -6.21 -2.80 2.06
N GLU A 30 -5.49 -3.79 1.57
CA GLU A 30 -5.15 -3.89 0.14
C GLU A 30 -6.41 -4.04 -0.71
N LYS A 31 -7.39 -4.83 -0.24
CA LYS A 31 -8.64 -4.99 -0.95
C LYS A 31 -9.40 -3.68 -1.11
N LYS A 32 -9.38 -2.83 -0.09
CA LYS A 32 -10.01 -1.50 -0.19
C LYS A 32 -9.38 -0.66 -1.28
N HIS A 33 -8.06 -0.74 -1.45
CA HIS A 33 -7.39 -0.03 -2.53
C HIS A 33 -7.78 -0.62 -3.90
N ASP A 34 -7.83 -1.94 -4.01
CA ASP A 34 -8.23 -2.60 -5.25
C ASP A 34 -9.68 -2.25 -5.64
N ASP A 35 -10.58 -2.18 -4.66
CA ASP A 35 -11.98 -1.84 -4.90
C ASP A 35 -12.13 -0.36 -5.33
N ALA A 36 -11.33 0.53 -4.75
CA ALA A 36 -11.36 1.95 -5.11
C ALA A 36 -10.69 2.23 -6.46
N PHE A 37 -9.70 1.42 -6.83
CA PHE A 37 -8.94 1.60 -8.07
C PHE A 37 -8.86 0.28 -8.82
N PRO A 38 -9.94 -0.14 -9.49
CA PRO A 38 -9.92 -1.38 -10.28
C PRO A 38 -8.81 -1.33 -11.32
N GLY A 39 -8.01 -2.39 -11.42
CA GLY A 39 -6.88 -2.43 -12.33
C GLY A 39 -5.66 -1.62 -11.85
N ILE A 40 -5.60 -1.31 -10.56
CA ILE A 40 -4.45 -0.63 -9.96
C ILE A 40 -3.15 -1.37 -10.33
N ARG A 41 -2.12 -0.58 -10.67
CA ARG A 41 -0.82 -1.11 -11.06
C ARG A 41 0.23 -0.67 -10.07
N LEU A 42 1.11 -1.60 -9.71
CA LEU A 42 2.24 -1.35 -8.84
C LEU A 42 3.52 -1.68 -9.60
N THR A 43 4.41 -0.71 -9.71
CA THR A 43 5.69 -0.87 -10.40
C THR A 43 6.82 -0.70 -9.41
N VAL A 44 7.66 -1.72 -9.27
CA VAL A 44 8.86 -1.64 -8.43
C VAL A 44 9.95 -0.94 -9.21
N LEU A 45 10.36 0.24 -8.72
CA LEU A 45 11.38 1.05 -9.39
C LEU A 45 12.79 0.68 -8.92
N ASP A 46 12.95 0.34 -7.65
CA ASP A 46 14.25 0.04 -7.09
C ASP A 46 14.09 -0.82 -5.85
N THR A 47 15.08 -1.65 -5.58
CA THR A 47 15.14 -2.46 -4.37
C THR A 47 16.55 -2.46 -3.80
N VAL A 48 16.63 -2.51 -2.48
CA VAL A 48 17.89 -2.71 -1.75
C VAL A 48 17.67 -3.81 -0.74
N ALA A 49 18.69 -4.66 -0.54
CA ALA A 49 18.56 -5.77 0.38
C ALA A 49 19.81 -5.89 1.23
N GLU A 50 19.61 -6.17 2.51
CA GLU A 50 20.71 -6.42 3.46
C GLU A 50 20.18 -7.36 4.55
N ALA A 51 20.91 -8.46 4.75
CA ALA A 51 20.56 -9.49 5.74
C ALA A 51 19.14 -10.00 5.50
N ASP A 52 18.25 -9.83 6.48
CA ASP A 52 16.86 -10.28 6.42
C ASP A 52 15.89 -9.18 5.98
N LYS A 53 16.40 -8.06 5.47
CA LYS A 53 15.57 -6.90 5.10
C LYS A 53 15.64 -6.58 3.62
N VAL A 54 14.51 -6.16 3.07
CA VAL A 54 14.41 -5.68 1.69
C VAL A 54 13.66 -4.35 1.69
N GLY A 55 14.29 -3.33 1.14
CA GLY A 55 13.62 -2.04 0.88
C GLY A 55 13.17 -1.99 -0.57
N ALA A 56 11.96 -1.52 -0.81
CA ALA A 56 11.40 -1.40 -2.16
C ALA A 56 10.77 -0.03 -2.37
N TYR A 57 11.23 0.68 -3.39
CA TYR A 57 10.63 1.94 -3.82
C TYR A 57 9.71 1.64 -4.98
N VAL A 58 8.42 1.94 -4.81
CA VAL A 58 7.40 1.55 -5.76
C VAL A 58 6.55 2.74 -6.18
N VAL A 59 5.99 2.65 -7.40
CA VAL A 59 4.96 3.56 -7.88
C VAL A 59 3.66 2.79 -7.99
N VAL A 60 2.60 3.38 -7.47
CA VAL A 60 1.25 2.84 -7.53
C VAL A 60 0.40 3.81 -8.34
N GLU A 61 -0.34 3.32 -9.32
CA GLU A 61 -1.21 4.16 -10.12
C GLU A 61 -2.47 3.43 -10.56
N GLY A 62 -3.53 4.17 -10.79
CA GLY A 62 -4.79 3.64 -11.23
C GLY A 62 -5.83 4.74 -11.39
N ASP A 63 -6.94 4.38 -12.00
CA ASP A 63 -8.08 5.28 -12.17
C ASP A 63 -9.12 4.96 -11.11
N GLN A 64 -9.66 6.00 -10.46
CA GLN A 64 -10.65 5.80 -9.43
C GLN A 64 -11.96 5.30 -10.01
N GLY A 65 -12.38 4.11 -9.59
CA GLY A 65 -13.66 3.51 -9.99
C GLY A 65 -14.57 3.19 -8.81
N GLY A 66 -14.11 3.45 -7.58
CA GLY A 66 -14.88 3.23 -6.37
C GLY A 66 -14.58 4.31 -5.34
N ASP A 67 -15.36 4.32 -4.26
CA ASP A 67 -15.17 5.28 -3.17
C ASP A 67 -13.81 5.10 -2.51
N TYR A 68 -13.11 6.20 -2.22
CA TYR A 68 -11.84 6.19 -1.52
C TYR A 68 -11.91 7.14 -0.33
N TYR A 69 -12.05 6.59 0.88
CA TYR A 69 -12.17 7.35 2.13
C TYR A 69 -13.16 8.51 2.02
N GLY A 70 -14.36 8.22 1.49
CA GLY A 70 -15.42 9.21 1.36
C GLY A 70 -15.38 10.05 0.09
N ILE A 71 -14.35 9.89 -0.76
CA ILE A 71 -14.28 10.59 -2.04
C ILE A 71 -14.97 9.73 -3.10
N PRO A 72 -16.08 10.19 -3.69
CA PRO A 72 -16.76 9.42 -4.73
C PRO A 72 -15.94 9.35 -6.01
N PRO A 73 -16.11 8.27 -6.80
CA PRO A 73 -15.33 8.09 -8.02
C PRO A 73 -15.70 9.11 -9.09
N ARG A 74 -14.69 9.68 -9.75
CA ARG A 74 -14.83 10.62 -10.85
C ARG A 74 -13.98 10.23 -12.05
N GLY A 75 -13.40 9.03 -12.03
CA GLY A 75 -12.48 8.61 -13.07
C GLY A 75 -11.13 9.31 -12.99
N ALA A 76 -10.81 9.95 -11.86
CA ALA A 76 -9.55 10.65 -11.70
C ALA A 76 -8.38 9.65 -11.69
N HIS A 77 -7.29 9.99 -12.36
CA HIS A 77 -6.08 9.19 -12.35
C HIS A 77 -5.25 9.54 -11.12
N MET A 78 -4.81 8.49 -10.42
CA MET A 78 -3.97 8.62 -9.24
C MET A 78 -2.61 7.99 -9.50
N ARG A 79 -1.55 8.67 -9.07
CA ARG A 79 -0.20 8.14 -9.14
C ARG A 79 0.60 8.63 -7.96
N PHE A 80 1.15 7.71 -7.16
CA PHE A 80 1.96 8.08 -6.00
C PHE A 80 3.09 7.08 -5.80
N SER A 81 4.11 7.51 -5.09
CA SER A 81 5.23 6.66 -4.71
C SER A 81 5.10 6.21 -3.27
N MET A 82 5.64 5.04 -2.97
CA MET A 82 5.62 4.46 -1.65
C MET A 82 6.94 3.77 -1.38
N PHE A 83 7.45 3.90 -0.16
CA PHE A 83 8.61 3.13 0.25
C PHE A 83 8.19 2.06 1.25
N ASN A 84 8.62 0.82 1.00
CA ASN A 84 8.33 -0.31 1.86
C ASN A 84 9.63 -0.91 2.38
N LEU A 85 9.66 -1.22 3.66
CA LEU A 85 10.74 -1.99 4.26
C LEU A 85 10.16 -3.29 4.80
N PHE A 86 10.61 -4.41 4.22
CA PHE A 86 10.17 -5.75 4.61
C PHE A 86 11.24 -6.42 5.45
N THR A 87 10.83 -7.11 6.51
CA THR A 87 11.69 -8.00 7.27
C THR A 87 11.20 -9.43 7.07
N PHE A 88 12.12 -10.35 6.81
CA PHE A 88 11.81 -11.76 6.58
C PHE A 88 12.26 -12.61 7.74
N LYS A 89 11.49 -13.64 8.04
CA LYS A 89 11.83 -14.67 9.01
C LYS A 89 11.27 -15.99 8.51
N ASP A 90 12.13 -17.03 8.52
CA ASP A 90 11.74 -18.38 8.07
C ASP A 90 11.16 -18.38 6.64
N GLY A 91 11.73 -17.52 5.78
CA GLY A 91 11.29 -17.41 4.38
C GLY A 91 9.98 -16.67 4.18
N LYS A 92 9.44 -16.04 5.22
CA LYS A 92 8.16 -15.32 5.16
C LYS A 92 8.32 -13.89 5.66
N ILE A 93 7.40 -13.02 5.23
CA ILE A 93 7.40 -11.62 5.67
C ILE A 93 6.84 -11.56 7.09
N ILE A 94 7.65 -11.13 8.04
CA ILE A 94 7.21 -10.97 9.43
C ILE A 94 6.89 -9.53 9.78
N GLU A 95 7.46 -8.56 9.05
CA GLU A 95 7.19 -7.16 9.30
C GLU A 95 7.18 -6.40 7.98
N LYS A 96 6.24 -5.47 7.84
CA LYS A 96 6.21 -4.54 6.73
C LYS A 96 6.02 -3.13 7.28
N ARG A 97 6.94 -2.23 6.93
CA ARG A 97 6.80 -0.80 7.18
C ARG A 97 6.57 -0.11 5.84
N ALA A 98 5.49 0.65 5.75
CA ALA A 98 5.08 1.28 4.50
C ALA A 98 4.80 2.75 4.74
N HIS A 99 5.46 3.61 3.95
CA HIS A 99 5.27 5.05 4.05
C HIS A 99 4.88 5.63 2.70
N TYR A 100 3.80 6.38 2.69
CA TYR A 100 3.34 7.14 1.54
C TYR A 100 2.53 8.34 2.01
N ASN A 101 2.30 9.28 1.13
CA ASN A 101 1.59 10.51 1.46
C ASN A 101 0.13 10.41 1.01
N ARG A 102 -0.75 10.08 1.95
CA ARG A 102 -2.19 9.99 1.65
C ARG A 102 -2.77 11.34 1.26
N ALA A 103 -2.27 12.42 1.83
CA ALA A 103 -2.76 13.76 1.49
C ALA A 103 -2.56 14.06 0.00
N ASP A 104 -1.43 13.63 -0.56
CA ASP A 104 -1.19 13.80 -1.99
C ASP A 104 -2.19 13.00 -2.83
N ILE A 105 -2.51 11.77 -2.41
CA ILE A 105 -3.54 10.97 -3.09
C ILE A 105 -4.88 11.69 -3.05
N MET A 106 -5.27 12.18 -1.89
CA MET A 106 -6.54 12.89 -1.73
C MET A 106 -6.59 14.13 -2.61
N ASP A 107 -5.48 14.88 -2.68
CA ASP A 107 -5.37 16.06 -3.54
C ASP A 107 -5.54 15.69 -5.01
N GLN A 108 -4.93 14.60 -5.47
CA GLN A 108 -5.07 14.14 -6.85
C GLN A 108 -6.51 13.77 -7.17
N LEU A 109 -7.21 13.11 -6.25
CA LEU A 109 -8.59 12.66 -6.47
C LEU A 109 -9.58 13.82 -6.44
N THR A 110 -9.26 14.92 -5.77
CA THR A 110 -10.14 16.08 -5.65
C THR A 110 -9.74 17.23 -6.56
N ALA A 111 -8.62 17.13 -7.25
CA ALA A 111 -8.16 18.18 -8.16
C ALA A 111 -9.20 18.48 -9.22
N GLY A 112 -9.54 19.77 -9.38
CA GLY A 112 -10.55 20.19 -10.34
C GLY A 112 -11.99 20.00 -9.88
N SER A 113 -12.24 19.38 -8.73
CA SER A 113 -13.59 19.16 -8.23
C SER A 113 -14.26 20.45 -7.76
N ALA A 114 -13.46 21.46 -7.42
CA ALA A 114 -13.96 22.75 -6.95
C ALA A 114 -14.23 23.76 -8.08
N ALA A 115 -14.02 23.35 -9.29
CA ALA A 115 -14.20 24.23 -10.45
C ALA A 115 -15.69 24.51 -10.73
#